data_8eb81e30352e5ddb8ab9806325a25fde
#
_entry.id   8eb81e30352e5ddb8ab9806325a25fde
#
_cell.length_a   1.000
_cell.length_b   1.000
_cell.length_c   1.000
_cell.angle_alpha   90.00
_cell.angle_beta   90.00
_cell.angle_gamma   90.00
#
_symmetry.space_group_name_H-M   'P 1'
#
loop_
_entity.id
_entity.type
_entity.pdbx_description
1 polymer ?
#
loop_
_entity_poly.entity_id
_entity_poly.type
_entity_poly.pdbx_seq_one_letter_code
_entity_poly.pdbx_strand_id
1 'polypeptide(L)'
;MRYIDLLIERQKVTERYIKNINKYLQPIKKRAKKILGNGTKVYLFGSFLKGNFGPNSDIDILVVSPKAPIKAGKKSGILLYLKRGFSVYNPFEIHLTTPEIFENWYKKFIKKDIKEI
;
A
#
# COMPACT_ATOMS: atom_id res chain seq x y z
N MET A 1 -0.05 -28.96 -7.82
CA MET A 1 -0.61 -27.75 -8.46
C MET A 1 0.37 -27.25 -9.51
N ARG A 2 -0.11 -27.05 -10.72
CA ARG A 2 0.72 -26.52 -11.81
C ARG A 2 0.98 -25.03 -11.60
N TYR A 3 2.07 -24.53 -12.18
CA TYR A 3 2.43 -23.12 -12.09
C TYR A 3 1.31 -22.21 -12.65
N ILE A 4 0.69 -22.61 -13.76
CA ILE A 4 -0.40 -21.83 -14.35
C ILE A 4 -1.62 -21.73 -13.43
N ASP A 5 -1.89 -22.77 -12.63
CA ASP A 5 -2.99 -22.74 -11.67
C ASP A 5 -2.75 -21.72 -10.57
N LEU A 6 -1.50 -21.58 -10.13
CA LEU A 6 -1.10 -20.55 -9.16
C LEU A 6 -1.27 -19.14 -9.72
N LEU A 7 -0.92 -18.94 -10.99
CA LEU A 7 -1.08 -17.64 -11.64
C LEU A 7 -2.55 -17.25 -11.77
N ILE A 8 -3.40 -18.20 -12.13
CA ILE A 8 -4.84 -17.95 -12.25
C ILE A 8 -5.44 -17.60 -10.88
N GLU A 9 -5.06 -18.35 -9.84
CA GLU A 9 -5.54 -18.07 -8.49
C GLU A 9 -5.10 -16.70 -8.01
N ARG A 10 -3.84 -16.35 -8.21
CA ARG A 10 -3.31 -15.03 -7.89
C ARG A 10 -4.07 -13.91 -8.59
N GLN A 11 -4.38 -14.09 -9.86
CA GLN A 11 -5.15 -13.11 -10.63
C GLN A 11 -6.57 -12.92 -10.07
N LYS A 12 -7.24 -14.01 -9.71
CA LYS A 12 -8.57 -13.95 -9.11
C LYS A 12 -8.57 -13.21 -7.78
N VAL A 13 -7.59 -13.46 -6.94
CA VAL A 13 -7.42 -12.77 -5.66
C VAL A 13 -7.19 -11.28 -5.90
N THR A 14 -6.28 -10.93 -6.80
CA THR A 14 -6.00 -9.54 -7.15
C THR A 14 -7.25 -8.80 -7.63
N GLU A 15 -8.02 -9.41 -8.53
CA GLU A 15 -9.27 -8.83 -9.04
C GLU A 15 -10.28 -8.56 -7.92
N ARG A 16 -10.37 -9.47 -6.95
CA ARG A 16 -11.25 -9.29 -5.80
C ARG A 16 -10.86 -8.07 -4.96
N TYR A 17 -9.57 -7.88 -4.72
CA TYR A 17 -9.07 -6.72 -3.98
C TYR A 17 -9.32 -5.43 -4.73
N ILE A 18 -9.12 -5.40 -6.04
CA ILE A 18 -9.37 -4.22 -6.87
C ILE A 18 -10.85 -3.87 -6.87
N LYS A 19 -11.71 -4.85 -7.08
CA LYS A 19 -13.16 -4.65 -7.14
C LYS A 19 -13.72 -4.07 -5.84
N ASN A 20 -13.13 -4.42 -4.71
CA ASN A 20 -13.56 -3.98 -3.38
C ASN A 20 -12.49 -3.11 -2.71
N ILE A 21 -11.78 -2.31 -3.48
CA ILE A 21 -10.58 -1.63 -3.00
C ILE A 21 -10.80 -0.80 -1.73
N ASN A 22 -11.88 -0.06 -1.63
CA ASN A 22 -12.16 0.77 -0.47
C ASN A 22 -12.32 -0.05 0.81
N LYS A 23 -12.85 -1.26 0.69
CA LYS A 23 -12.99 -2.19 1.81
C LYS A 23 -11.63 -2.55 2.43
N TYR A 24 -10.58 -2.54 1.62
CA TYR A 24 -9.22 -2.87 2.08
C TYR A 24 -8.39 -1.65 2.41
N LEU A 25 -8.64 -0.52 1.73
CA LEU A 25 -7.91 0.73 2.01
C LEU A 25 -8.30 1.31 3.37
N GLN A 26 -9.55 1.22 3.77
CA GLN A 26 -10.01 1.78 5.03
C GLN A 26 -9.35 1.13 6.25
N PRO A 27 -9.23 -0.21 6.34
CA PRO A 27 -8.47 -0.83 7.42
C PRO A 27 -7.01 -0.42 7.46
N ILE A 28 -6.35 -0.29 6.30
CA ILE A 28 -4.96 0.16 6.24
C ILE A 28 -4.82 1.55 6.83
N LYS A 29 -5.67 2.48 6.41
CA LYS A 29 -5.68 3.85 6.92
C LYS A 29 -5.93 3.90 8.44
N LYS A 30 -6.93 3.17 8.90
CA LYS A 30 -7.30 3.12 10.32
C LYS A 30 -6.16 2.57 11.17
N ARG A 31 -5.55 1.49 10.72
CA ARG A 31 -4.42 0.87 11.42
C ARG A 31 -3.19 1.77 11.44
N ALA A 32 -2.90 2.44 10.32
CA ALA A 32 -1.78 3.37 10.24
C ALA A 32 -1.94 4.51 11.25
N LYS A 33 -3.12 5.11 11.32
CA LYS A 33 -3.39 6.17 12.30
C LYS A 33 -3.37 5.67 13.74
N LYS A 34 -3.81 4.44 13.97
CA LYS A 34 -3.79 3.84 15.31
C LYS A 34 -2.37 3.63 15.82
N ILE A 35 -1.48 3.11 14.97
CA ILE A 35 -0.12 2.76 15.39
C ILE A 35 0.87 3.93 15.30
N LEU A 36 0.65 4.86 14.39
CA LEU A 36 1.57 5.98 14.12
C LEU A 36 1.02 7.34 14.52
N GLY A 37 -0.23 7.42 14.94
CA GLY A 37 -0.87 8.67 15.39
C GLY A 37 -1.74 9.34 14.34
N ASN A 38 -2.54 10.31 14.80
CA ASN A 38 -3.53 10.98 13.97
C ASN A 38 -2.94 11.89 12.89
N GLY A 39 -1.68 12.29 13.03
CA GLY A 39 -0.97 13.06 12.01
C GLY A 39 -0.51 12.23 10.81
N THR A 40 -0.79 10.94 10.81
CA THR A 40 -0.44 10.04 9.72
C THR A 40 -1.36 10.27 8.53
N LYS A 41 -0.76 10.36 7.34
CA LYS A 41 -1.49 10.45 6.08
C LYS A 41 -1.22 9.23 5.22
N VAL A 42 -2.23 8.78 4.50
CA VAL A 42 -2.14 7.61 3.63
C VAL A 42 -2.57 7.99 2.23
N TYR A 43 -1.76 7.60 1.25
CA TYR A 43 -1.98 7.95 -0.15
C TYR A 43 -1.97 6.72 -1.04
N LEU A 44 -2.77 6.75 -2.09
CA LEU A 44 -2.57 5.88 -3.25
C LEU A 44 -1.67 6.60 -4.24
N PHE A 45 -0.78 5.87 -4.91
CA PHE A 45 0.05 6.45 -5.95
C PHE A 45 0.41 5.41 -7.01
N GLY A 46 1.04 5.87 -8.10
CA GLY A 46 1.59 5.00 -9.12
C GLY A 46 0.61 4.53 -10.18
N SER A 47 0.89 3.37 -10.77
CA SER A 47 0.20 2.87 -11.96
C SER A 47 -1.30 2.67 -11.80
N PHE A 48 -1.76 2.34 -10.60
CA PHE A 48 -3.19 2.17 -10.34
C PHE A 48 -3.99 3.45 -10.63
N LEU A 49 -3.47 4.61 -10.21
CA LEU A 49 -4.10 5.90 -10.46
C LEU A 49 -4.03 6.32 -11.93
N LYS A 50 -3.02 5.86 -12.65
CA LYS A 50 -2.86 6.16 -14.08
C LYS A 50 -3.76 5.33 -14.98
N GLY A 51 -4.42 4.32 -14.45
CA GLY A 51 -5.21 3.39 -15.25
C GLY A 51 -4.39 2.36 -16.03
N ASN A 52 -3.08 2.35 -15.86
CA ASN A 52 -2.16 1.39 -16.48
C ASN A 52 -2.00 0.13 -15.63
N PHE A 53 -3.07 -0.26 -14.99
CA PHE A 53 -3.07 -1.36 -14.04
C PHE A 53 -3.28 -2.68 -14.78
N GLY A 54 -2.33 -3.60 -14.64
CA GLY A 54 -2.41 -4.95 -15.20
C GLY A 54 -2.60 -6.01 -14.13
N PRO A 55 -2.81 -7.28 -14.52
CA PRO A 55 -3.08 -8.37 -13.56
C PRO A 55 -1.93 -8.66 -12.60
N ASN A 56 -0.71 -8.26 -12.95
CA ASN A 56 0.47 -8.45 -12.11
C ASN A 56 0.99 -7.14 -11.51
N SER A 57 0.23 -6.06 -11.62
CA SER A 57 0.62 -4.76 -11.08
C SER A 57 0.30 -4.67 -9.59
N ASP A 58 1.18 -4.01 -8.83
CA ASP A 58 0.94 -3.72 -7.42
C ASP A 58 0.12 -2.43 -7.28
N ILE A 59 -0.65 -2.37 -6.21
CA ILE A 59 -1.32 -1.13 -5.81
C ILE A 59 -0.42 -0.45 -4.77
N ASP A 60 0.21 0.63 -5.15
CA ASP A 60 1.16 1.33 -4.30
C ASP A 60 0.46 2.23 -3.30
N ILE A 61 0.76 2.01 -2.03
CA ILE A 61 0.23 2.80 -0.92
C ILE A 61 1.40 3.45 -0.20
N LEU A 62 1.28 4.74 0.09
CA LEU A 62 2.29 5.48 0.83
C LEU A 62 1.72 5.95 2.16
N VAL A 63 2.36 5.53 3.25
CA VAL A 63 2.02 5.95 4.60
C VAL A 63 3.08 6.94 5.07
N VAL A 64 2.65 8.17 5.36
CA VAL A 64 3.53 9.27 5.76
C VAL A 64 3.24 9.65 7.21
N SER A 65 4.23 9.51 8.07
CA SER A 65 4.10 9.85 9.49
C SER A 65 5.41 10.32 10.08
N PRO A 66 5.40 11.37 10.93
CA PRO A 66 6.61 11.76 11.66
C PRO A 66 7.11 10.67 12.59
N LYS A 67 6.27 9.71 12.95
CA LYS A 67 6.64 8.58 13.81
C LYS A 67 7.06 7.33 13.03
N ALA A 68 7.15 7.43 11.69
CA ALA A 68 7.60 6.30 10.88
C ALA A 68 9.03 5.91 11.25
N PRO A 69 9.29 4.63 11.59
CA PRO A 69 10.64 4.21 11.95
C PRO A 69 11.53 4.14 10.72
N ILE A 70 12.83 4.37 10.95
CA ILE A 70 13.84 4.29 9.90
C ILE A 70 14.40 2.86 9.81
N LYS A 71 14.49 2.16 10.95
CA LYS A 71 15.06 0.81 11.01
C LYS A 71 14.16 -0.21 10.31
N ALA A 72 14.76 -1.03 9.44
CA ALA A 72 14.06 -2.01 8.64
C ALA A 72 13.22 -3.01 9.47
N GLY A 73 13.73 -3.47 10.61
CA GLY A 73 13.02 -4.41 11.48
C GLY A 73 11.71 -3.85 12.02
N LYS A 74 11.73 -2.59 12.47
CA LYS A 74 10.51 -1.91 12.95
C LYS A 74 9.53 -1.62 11.82
N LYS A 75 10.04 -1.23 10.64
CA LYS A 75 9.21 -1.03 9.45
C LYS A 75 8.47 -2.32 9.09
N SER A 76 9.17 -3.44 9.06
CA SER A 76 8.59 -4.74 8.70
C SER A 76 7.43 -5.11 9.62
N GLY A 77 7.58 -4.91 10.92
CA GLY A 77 6.51 -5.17 11.88
C GLY A 77 5.27 -4.34 11.63
N ILE A 78 5.45 -3.05 11.34
CA ILE A 78 4.34 -2.16 11.04
C ILE A 78 3.65 -2.56 9.73
N LEU A 79 4.43 -2.86 8.68
CA LEU A 79 3.87 -3.28 7.40
C LEU A 79 3.04 -4.57 7.52
N LEU A 80 3.49 -5.53 8.32
CA LEU A 80 2.74 -6.74 8.59
C LEU A 80 1.43 -6.43 9.31
N TYR A 81 1.46 -5.53 10.27
CA TYR A 81 0.26 -5.11 10.99
C TYR A 81 -0.76 -4.45 10.04
N LEU A 82 -0.30 -3.58 9.15
CA LEU A 82 -1.19 -2.87 8.22
C LEU A 82 -1.92 -3.82 7.27
N LYS A 83 -1.30 -4.93 6.90
CA LYS A 83 -1.89 -5.95 6.00
C LYS A 83 -2.43 -7.16 6.73
N ARG A 84 -2.62 -7.08 8.04
CA ARG A 84 -3.11 -8.21 8.83
C ARG A 84 -4.47 -8.69 8.32
N GLY A 85 -4.58 -10.00 8.11
CA GLY A 85 -5.80 -10.62 7.60
C GLY A 85 -5.94 -10.62 6.08
N PHE A 86 -5.03 -9.97 5.36
CA PHE A 86 -5.04 -9.99 3.91
C PHE A 86 -4.41 -11.28 3.39
N SER A 87 -4.87 -11.72 2.21
CA SER A 87 -4.24 -12.85 1.51
C SER A 87 -2.77 -12.56 1.23
N VAL A 88 -1.93 -13.61 1.19
CA VAL A 88 -0.54 -13.49 0.75
C VAL A 88 -0.45 -13.01 -0.70
N TYR A 89 -1.51 -13.16 -1.48
CA TYR A 89 -1.59 -12.72 -2.87
C TYR A 89 -2.23 -11.32 -3.01
N ASN A 90 -2.38 -10.56 -1.91
CA ASN A 90 -2.91 -9.20 -2.01
C ASN A 90 -2.00 -8.34 -2.89
N PRO A 91 -2.58 -7.39 -3.66
CA PRO A 91 -1.80 -6.57 -4.57
C PRO A 91 -1.17 -5.33 -3.93
N PHE A 92 -1.31 -5.15 -2.63
CA PHE A 92 -0.86 -3.92 -1.98
C PHE A 92 0.64 -3.95 -1.68
N GLU A 93 1.34 -2.92 -2.14
CA GLU A 93 2.71 -2.63 -1.75
C GLU A 93 2.71 -1.36 -0.93
N ILE A 94 3.03 -1.48 0.37
CA ILE A 94 2.95 -0.35 1.29
C ILE A 94 4.35 0.18 1.54
N HIS A 95 4.52 1.50 1.31
CA HIS A 95 5.73 2.25 1.57
C HIS A 95 5.50 3.11 2.81
N LEU A 96 6.43 3.07 3.75
CA LEU A 96 6.35 3.81 5.00
C LEU A 96 7.47 4.83 5.07
N THR A 97 7.13 6.10 5.26
CA THR A 97 8.12 7.17 5.25
C THR A 97 7.74 8.32 6.18
N THR A 98 8.68 9.23 6.40
CA THR A 98 8.48 10.46 7.17
C THR A 98 8.05 11.59 6.25
N PRO A 99 7.43 12.68 6.80
CA PRO A 99 7.08 13.86 5.99
C PRO A 99 8.28 14.48 5.28
N GLU A 100 9.44 14.49 5.92
CA GLU A 100 10.66 15.05 5.34
C GLU A 100 11.09 14.28 4.10
N ILE A 101 11.15 12.94 4.20
CA ILE A 101 11.52 12.08 3.06
C ILE A 101 10.46 12.18 1.96
N PHE A 102 9.18 12.25 2.34
CA PHE A 102 8.09 12.43 1.39
C PHE A 102 8.27 13.70 0.56
N GLU A 103 8.51 14.85 1.20
CA GLU A 103 8.69 16.12 0.51
C GLU A 103 9.94 16.15 -0.37
N ASN A 104 11.05 15.60 0.11
CA ASN A 104 12.35 15.69 -0.55
C ASN A 104 12.59 14.60 -1.60
N TRP A 105 11.86 13.50 -1.53
CA TRP A 105 12.10 12.33 -2.37
C TRP A 105 10.87 11.90 -3.14
N TYR A 106 9.85 11.39 -2.45
CA TYR A 106 8.67 10.80 -3.11
C TYR A 106 7.92 11.81 -3.97
N LYS A 107 7.72 13.02 -3.50
CA LYS A 107 6.95 14.04 -4.20
C LYS A 107 7.55 14.40 -5.55
N LYS A 108 8.87 14.31 -5.69
CA LYS A 108 9.58 14.56 -6.95
C LYS A 108 9.30 13.51 -8.01
N PHE A 109 9.09 12.27 -7.61
CA PHE A 109 8.85 11.15 -8.52
C PHE A 109 7.37 10.92 -8.80
N ILE A 110 6.51 11.13 -7.81
CA ILE A 110 5.09 10.82 -7.90
C ILE A 110 4.33 11.94 -8.64
N LYS A 111 4.72 13.19 -8.44
CA LYS A 111 4.09 14.38 -9.04
C LYS A 111 2.60 14.42 -8.80
N LYS A 112 1.77 14.30 -9.87
CA LYS A 112 0.30 14.36 -9.78
C LYS A 112 -0.39 12.99 -9.64
N ASP A 113 0.36 11.89 -9.71
CA ASP A 113 -0.22 10.55 -9.61
C ASP A 113 -0.27 10.10 -8.15
N ILE A 114 -0.90 10.91 -7.31
CA ILE A 114 -1.04 10.66 -5.88
C ILE A 114 -2.42 11.14 -5.41
N LYS A 115 -3.06 10.33 -4.57
CA LYS A 115 -4.37 10.65 -4.01
C LYS A 115 -4.42 10.26 -2.54
N GLU A 116 -4.75 11.22 -1.68
CA GLU A 116 -4.96 10.93 -0.25
C GLU A 116 -6.26 10.15 -0.06
N ILE A 117 -6.22 9.12 0.77
CA ILE A 117 -7.39 8.32 1.10
C ILE A 117 -7.87 8.55 2.53
#